data_0833798e7221bedc6c7387efcdfc2912
#
_entry.id   0833798e7221bedc6c7387efcdfc2912
#
_cell.length_a   1.000
_cell.length_b   1.000
_cell.length_c   1.000
_cell.angle_alpha   90.00
_cell.angle_beta   90.00
_cell.angle_gamma   90.00
#
_symmetry.space_group_name_H-M   'P 1'
#
loop_
_entity.id
_entity.type
_entity.pdbx_description
1 polymer ?
#
loop_
_entity_poly.entity_id
_entity_poly.type
_entity_poly.pdbx_seq_one_letter_code
_entity_poly.pdbx_strand_id
1 'polypeptide(L)'
;LDAAIIFSDILMLPYGLGQKVVFEKNFGPKLGEINLNQIAKTNEIDFVEKIHCVYRAIKKVSSEPILNNKNTIGFVGAPWTLLVYMINQQSPKKKLKKDFFEDEFLINRILLIIEKFLKVHIKNQIDNGANIIQIFDSWAGLLEEKDLPNYVYTPTLNLVNYVKSLNVPVICFPREIKNYKEFCDVVKPDAISIDYNVDPKKILRDIKIPIQGGLDPKILLTDKETLKKEASKYLDIFKD
;
A
#
# COMPACT_ATOMS: atom_id res chain seq x y z
N LEU A 1 13.96 -11.06 14.34
CA LEU A 1 13.45 -10.40 13.14
C LEU A 1 13.00 -11.48 12.15
N ASP A 2 11.71 -11.50 11.77
CA ASP A 2 11.17 -12.54 10.89
C ASP A 2 11.08 -12.06 9.44
N ALA A 3 10.97 -10.75 9.25
CA ALA A 3 11.01 -10.09 7.96
C ALA A 3 11.62 -8.69 8.05
N ALA A 4 12.14 -8.19 6.93
CA ALA A 4 12.55 -6.81 6.75
C ALA A 4 11.61 -6.15 5.73
N ILE A 5 11.21 -4.90 5.99
CA ILE A 5 10.50 -4.07 5.03
C ILE A 5 11.36 -2.87 4.67
N ILE A 6 11.52 -2.58 3.38
CA ILE A 6 12.29 -1.45 2.90
C ILE A 6 11.34 -0.29 2.65
N PHE A 7 11.31 0.66 3.58
CA PHE A 7 10.47 1.83 3.47
C PHE A 7 11.04 2.81 2.44
N SER A 8 10.35 2.94 1.30
CA SER A 8 10.75 3.81 0.18
C SER A 8 9.77 4.96 -0.09
N ASP A 9 8.65 5.01 0.63
CA ASP A 9 7.48 5.84 0.37
C ASP A 9 6.64 5.38 -0.84
N ILE A 10 5.32 5.37 -0.66
CA ILE A 10 4.37 4.99 -1.73
C ILE A 10 4.36 6.00 -2.89
N LEU A 11 4.78 7.25 -2.63
CA LEU A 11 4.81 8.33 -3.62
C LEU A 11 6.00 8.24 -4.58
N MET A 12 6.82 7.20 -4.46
CA MET A 12 7.84 6.89 -5.48
C MET A 12 7.20 6.67 -6.85
N LEU A 13 5.96 6.19 -6.92
CA LEU A 13 5.25 6.04 -8.19
C LEU A 13 4.94 7.38 -8.87
N PRO A 14 4.22 8.34 -8.28
CA PRO A 14 4.01 9.65 -8.90
C PRO A 14 5.33 10.38 -9.19
N TYR A 15 6.34 10.25 -8.32
CA TYR A 15 7.66 10.79 -8.57
C TYR A 15 8.31 10.16 -9.82
N GLY A 16 8.26 8.85 -9.95
CA GLY A 16 8.75 8.13 -11.13
C GLY A 16 8.05 8.58 -12.42
N LEU A 17 6.74 8.81 -12.36
CA LEU A 17 5.93 9.32 -13.46
C LEU A 17 6.20 10.81 -13.80
N GLY A 18 7.02 11.50 -13.02
CA GLY A 18 7.40 12.89 -13.29
C GLY A 18 6.59 13.94 -12.55
N GLN A 19 5.61 13.54 -11.73
CA GLN A 19 4.94 14.49 -10.85
C GLN A 19 5.92 14.95 -9.75
N LYS A 20 5.96 16.26 -9.49
CA LYS A 20 6.81 16.81 -8.43
C LYS A 20 6.32 16.30 -7.07
N VAL A 21 7.22 15.77 -6.26
CA VAL A 21 6.97 15.35 -4.88
C VAL A 21 7.96 16.06 -3.96
N VAL A 22 7.47 16.74 -2.94
CA VAL A 22 8.28 17.48 -1.96
C VAL A 22 7.76 17.15 -0.58
N PHE A 23 8.66 16.92 0.37
CA PHE A 23 8.31 16.74 1.78
C PHE A 23 8.53 18.03 2.55
N GLU A 24 7.45 18.62 3.04
CA GLU A 24 7.52 19.83 3.86
C GLU A 24 7.47 19.46 5.35
N LYS A 25 8.38 20.07 6.12
CA LYS A 25 8.42 19.86 7.58
C LYS A 25 7.06 20.24 8.21
N ASN A 26 6.51 19.33 9.00
CA ASN A 26 5.20 19.43 9.68
C ASN A 26 3.95 19.34 8.78
N PHE A 27 4.09 19.28 7.46
CA PHE A 27 2.94 19.19 6.53
C PHE A 27 2.86 17.84 5.82
N GLY A 28 3.96 17.12 5.73
CA GLY A 28 4.05 15.87 4.98
C GLY A 28 4.28 16.10 3.47
N PRO A 29 3.91 15.10 2.64
CA PRO A 29 4.15 15.19 1.21
C PRO A 29 3.20 16.18 0.53
N LYS A 30 3.78 16.98 -0.38
CA LYS A 30 3.07 17.82 -1.34
C LYS A 30 3.46 17.42 -2.76
N LEU A 31 2.47 17.29 -3.62
CA LEU A 31 2.65 16.96 -5.02
C LEU A 31 2.34 18.19 -5.88
N GLY A 32 3.06 18.33 -6.98
CA GLY A 32 2.74 19.33 -7.99
C GLY A 32 1.48 18.96 -8.78
N GLU A 33 1.07 19.82 -9.69
CA GLU A 33 -0.04 19.55 -10.60
C GLU A 33 0.25 18.33 -11.48
N ILE A 34 -0.80 17.59 -11.83
CA ILE A 34 -0.70 16.47 -12.75
C ILE A 34 -0.57 17.01 -14.18
N ASN A 35 0.52 16.65 -14.83
CA ASN A 35 0.66 16.83 -16.26
C ASN A 35 0.37 15.51 -16.98
N LEU A 36 -0.88 15.35 -17.44
CA LEU A 36 -1.32 14.12 -18.12
C LEU A 36 -0.48 13.77 -19.34
N ASN A 37 -0.07 14.76 -20.12
CA ASN A 37 0.74 14.51 -21.31
C ASN A 37 2.13 13.98 -20.93
N GLN A 38 2.68 14.43 -19.82
CA GLN A 38 3.94 13.94 -19.29
C GLN A 38 3.84 12.52 -18.77
N ILE A 39 2.87 12.26 -17.88
CA ILE A 39 2.72 10.91 -17.28
C ILE A 39 2.34 9.86 -18.32
N ALA A 40 1.53 10.23 -19.33
CA ALA A 40 1.13 9.34 -20.41
C ALA A 40 2.29 9.02 -21.39
N LYS A 41 3.29 9.88 -21.48
CA LYS A 41 4.50 9.69 -22.33
C LYS A 41 5.63 9.00 -21.58
N THR A 42 5.54 8.85 -20.27
CA THR A 42 6.57 8.15 -19.48
C THR A 42 6.71 6.72 -19.99
N ASN A 43 7.93 6.32 -20.34
CA ASN A 43 8.24 4.94 -20.67
C ASN A 43 8.76 4.19 -19.43
N GLU A 44 8.79 2.87 -19.50
CA GLU A 44 9.15 2.02 -18.36
C GLU A 44 10.62 2.14 -17.98
N ILE A 45 11.51 2.37 -18.94
CA ILE A 45 12.96 2.51 -18.69
C ILE A 45 13.22 3.76 -17.86
N ASP A 46 12.72 4.92 -18.31
CA ASP A 46 12.91 6.19 -17.61
C ASP A 46 12.27 6.16 -16.21
N PHE A 47 11.10 5.50 -16.07
CA PHE A 47 10.45 5.32 -14.78
C PHE A 47 11.34 4.51 -13.83
N VAL A 48 11.82 3.35 -14.27
CA VAL A 48 12.66 2.46 -13.47
C VAL A 48 13.98 3.14 -13.09
N GLU A 49 14.61 3.82 -14.01
CA GLU A 49 15.86 4.56 -13.76
C GLU A 49 15.66 5.64 -12.68
N LYS A 50 14.57 6.38 -12.77
CA LYS A 50 14.28 7.48 -11.84
C LYS A 50 14.09 7.04 -10.39
N ILE A 51 13.57 5.83 -10.17
CA ILE A 51 13.34 5.27 -8.83
C ILE A 51 14.24 4.07 -8.51
N HIS A 52 15.33 3.86 -9.28
CA HIS A 52 16.23 2.72 -9.13
C HIS A 52 16.86 2.59 -7.74
N CYS A 53 16.96 3.72 -7.00
CA CYS A 53 17.47 3.71 -5.62
C CYS A 53 16.67 2.77 -4.72
N VAL A 54 15.35 2.63 -4.93
CA VAL A 54 14.49 1.69 -4.19
C VAL A 54 14.93 0.24 -4.44
N TYR A 55 15.13 -0.11 -5.70
CA TYR A 55 15.50 -1.46 -6.09
C TYR A 55 16.89 -1.85 -5.60
N ARG A 56 17.83 -0.91 -5.66
CA ARG A 56 19.18 -1.08 -5.09
C ARG A 56 19.15 -1.29 -3.58
N ALA A 57 18.29 -0.55 -2.86
CA ALA A 57 18.13 -0.70 -1.42
C ALA A 57 17.59 -2.10 -1.08
N ILE A 58 16.55 -2.57 -1.79
CA ILE A 58 15.99 -3.91 -1.62
C ILE A 58 17.07 -4.97 -1.88
N LYS A 59 17.79 -4.87 -3.00
CA LYS A 59 18.85 -5.81 -3.37
C LYS A 59 19.94 -5.86 -2.30
N LYS A 60 20.38 -4.71 -1.81
CA LYS A 60 21.41 -4.64 -0.77
C LYS A 60 20.95 -5.32 0.53
N VAL A 61 19.74 -5.02 0.98
CA VAL A 61 19.20 -5.59 2.23
C VAL A 61 18.92 -7.08 2.08
N SER A 62 18.30 -7.52 0.99
CA SER A 62 18.01 -8.96 0.77
C SER A 62 19.26 -9.82 0.64
N SER A 63 20.42 -9.21 0.33
CA SER A 63 21.71 -9.89 0.24
C SER A 63 22.49 -9.94 1.55
N GLU A 64 21.99 -9.32 2.63
CA GLU A 64 22.67 -9.32 3.92
C GLU A 64 22.58 -10.70 4.60
N PRO A 65 23.69 -11.27 5.08
CA PRO A 65 23.70 -12.61 5.68
C PRO A 65 22.75 -12.76 6.88
N ILE A 66 22.50 -11.69 7.63
CA ILE A 66 21.57 -11.70 8.77
C ILE A 66 20.11 -11.95 8.34
N LEU A 67 19.80 -11.76 7.06
CA LEU A 67 18.49 -11.99 6.47
C LEU A 67 18.38 -13.35 5.77
N ASN A 68 19.41 -14.19 5.83
CA ASN A 68 19.32 -15.55 5.31
C ASN A 68 18.14 -16.26 6.00
N ASN A 69 17.25 -16.85 5.19
CA ASN A 69 16.02 -17.49 5.63
C ASN A 69 14.97 -16.53 6.25
N LYS A 70 15.06 -15.22 5.98
CA LYS A 70 14.07 -14.22 6.35
C LYS A 70 13.41 -13.65 5.10
N ASN A 71 12.25 -13.06 5.32
CA ASN A 71 11.52 -12.44 4.21
C ASN A 71 11.91 -10.96 4.04
N THR A 72 11.94 -10.51 2.79
CA THR A 72 12.05 -9.10 2.44
C THR A 72 10.73 -8.65 1.83
N ILE A 73 10.06 -7.73 2.51
CA ILE A 73 8.79 -7.18 2.09
C ILE A 73 9.04 -5.95 1.23
N GLY A 74 8.67 -6.03 -0.05
CA GLY A 74 8.48 -4.87 -0.89
C GLY A 74 7.07 -4.32 -0.69
N PHE A 75 6.84 -3.02 -0.98
CA PHE A 75 5.51 -2.47 -0.85
C PHE A 75 5.19 -1.38 -1.86
N VAL A 76 3.90 -1.14 -2.05
CA VAL A 76 3.37 -0.10 -2.93
C VAL A 76 2.13 0.53 -2.31
N GLY A 77 1.82 1.76 -2.72
CA GLY A 77 0.48 2.31 -2.49
C GLY A 77 -0.53 1.66 -3.42
N ALA A 78 -1.75 1.43 -2.94
CA ALA A 78 -2.84 0.98 -3.77
C ALA A 78 -3.23 2.04 -4.82
N PRO A 79 -3.82 1.63 -5.96
CA PRO A 79 -4.19 2.56 -7.03
C PRO A 79 -5.05 3.72 -6.55
N TRP A 80 -6.06 3.47 -5.72
CA TRP A 80 -6.91 4.50 -5.15
C TRP A 80 -6.13 5.49 -4.29
N THR A 81 -5.34 5.01 -3.35
CA THR A 81 -4.52 5.88 -2.49
C THR A 81 -3.58 6.77 -3.30
N LEU A 82 -2.94 6.23 -4.34
CA LEU A 82 -2.05 7.01 -5.21
C LEU A 82 -2.83 8.05 -6.03
N LEU A 83 -3.97 7.68 -6.58
CA LEU A 83 -4.87 8.60 -7.28
C LEU A 83 -5.26 9.79 -6.39
N VAL A 84 -5.66 9.49 -5.13
CA VAL A 84 -6.01 10.53 -4.15
C VAL A 84 -4.85 11.49 -3.93
N TYR A 85 -3.64 11.01 -3.69
CA TYR A 85 -2.47 11.87 -3.51
C TYR A 85 -2.17 12.69 -4.76
N MET A 86 -2.23 12.08 -5.94
CA MET A 86 -1.90 12.74 -7.20
C MET A 86 -2.87 13.88 -7.51
N ILE A 87 -4.18 13.68 -7.35
CA ILE A 87 -5.21 14.69 -7.63
C ILE A 87 -5.29 15.73 -6.51
N ASN A 88 -5.30 15.31 -5.24
CA ASN A 88 -5.36 16.25 -4.11
C ASN A 88 -4.06 17.04 -3.91
N GLN A 89 -2.95 16.58 -4.50
CA GLN A 89 -1.61 17.16 -4.37
C GLN A 89 -1.06 17.15 -2.94
N GLN A 90 -1.76 16.54 -2.02
CA GLN A 90 -1.38 16.38 -0.62
C GLN A 90 -2.22 15.30 0.05
N SER A 91 -1.88 14.97 1.30
CA SER A 91 -2.74 14.11 2.13
C SER A 91 -4.15 14.72 2.26
N PRO A 92 -5.22 13.95 2.03
CA PRO A 92 -6.61 14.46 2.05
C PRO A 92 -7.11 14.82 3.45
N LYS A 93 -6.39 14.48 4.54
CA LYS A 93 -6.77 14.77 5.93
C LYS A 93 -8.23 14.38 6.29
N LYS A 94 -8.80 13.36 5.68
CA LYS A 94 -10.18 12.85 5.79
C LYS A 94 -11.21 13.43 4.81
N LYS A 95 -10.81 14.26 3.84
CA LYS A 95 -11.73 14.79 2.82
C LYS A 95 -11.07 14.82 1.45
N LEU A 96 -11.78 14.35 0.44
CA LEU A 96 -11.42 14.55 -0.95
C LEU A 96 -11.73 16.01 -1.35
N LYS A 97 -11.07 16.49 -2.42
CA LYS A 97 -11.48 17.75 -3.06
C LYS A 97 -12.95 17.66 -3.49
N LYS A 98 -13.68 18.79 -3.45
CA LYS A 98 -15.12 18.82 -3.79
C LYS A 98 -15.40 18.35 -5.23
N ASP A 99 -14.50 18.67 -6.12
CA ASP A 99 -14.53 18.39 -7.56
C ASP A 99 -13.80 17.08 -7.93
N PHE A 100 -13.46 16.23 -6.94
CA PHE A 100 -12.63 15.06 -7.17
C PHE A 100 -13.20 14.11 -8.23
N PHE A 101 -14.51 13.93 -8.27
CA PHE A 101 -15.22 13.03 -9.18
C PHE A 101 -15.83 13.72 -10.40
N GLU A 102 -15.61 15.02 -10.61
CA GLU A 102 -16.20 15.75 -11.73
C GLU A 102 -15.67 15.31 -13.10
N ASP A 103 -14.43 14.85 -13.17
CA ASP A 103 -13.82 14.31 -14.41
C ASP A 103 -13.52 12.82 -14.29
N GLU A 104 -14.54 12.00 -14.48
CA GLU A 104 -14.42 10.54 -14.43
C GLU A 104 -13.49 10.00 -15.52
N PHE A 105 -13.44 10.63 -16.68
CA PHE A 105 -12.53 10.23 -17.77
C PHE A 105 -11.07 10.43 -17.34
N LEU A 106 -10.76 11.56 -16.71
CA LEU A 106 -9.44 11.85 -16.16
C LEU A 106 -9.05 10.81 -15.10
N ILE A 107 -9.94 10.53 -14.15
CA ILE A 107 -9.74 9.55 -13.08
C ILE A 107 -9.38 8.18 -13.67
N ASN A 108 -10.22 7.67 -14.57
CA ASN A 108 -10.01 6.36 -15.18
C ASN A 108 -8.69 6.30 -15.96
N ARG A 109 -8.34 7.35 -16.68
CA ARG A 109 -7.07 7.44 -17.42
C ARG A 109 -5.86 7.41 -16.48
N ILE A 110 -5.91 8.12 -15.36
CA ILE A 110 -4.84 8.12 -14.35
C ILE A 110 -4.74 6.75 -13.69
N LEU A 111 -5.86 6.12 -13.34
CA LEU A 111 -5.86 4.78 -12.72
C LEU A 111 -5.21 3.73 -13.63
N LEU A 112 -5.48 3.76 -14.94
CA LEU A 112 -4.82 2.85 -15.89
C LEU A 112 -3.30 3.04 -15.92
N ILE A 113 -2.84 4.29 -15.89
CA ILE A 113 -1.40 4.60 -15.84
C ILE A 113 -0.80 4.12 -14.52
N ILE A 114 -1.45 4.40 -13.39
CA ILE A 114 -1.02 3.95 -12.06
C ILE A 114 -0.90 2.43 -12.05
N GLU A 115 -1.93 1.70 -12.49
CA GLU A 115 -1.93 0.23 -12.50
C GLU A 115 -0.76 -0.33 -13.34
N LYS A 116 -0.56 0.22 -14.54
CA LYS A 116 0.57 -0.15 -15.40
C LYS A 116 1.90 -0.01 -14.68
N PHE A 117 2.19 1.16 -14.13
CA PHE A 117 3.48 1.44 -13.51
C PHE A 117 3.64 0.81 -12.11
N LEU A 118 2.55 0.53 -11.42
CA LEU A 118 2.60 -0.33 -10.22
C LEU A 118 3.08 -1.73 -10.54
N LYS A 119 2.60 -2.34 -11.64
CA LYS A 119 3.07 -3.66 -12.09
C LYS A 119 4.57 -3.63 -12.40
N VAL A 120 5.05 -2.59 -13.08
CA VAL A 120 6.48 -2.40 -13.35
C VAL A 120 7.26 -2.26 -12.04
N HIS A 121 6.78 -1.43 -11.10
CA HIS A 121 7.43 -1.20 -9.81
C HIS A 121 7.48 -2.47 -8.95
N ILE A 122 6.38 -3.21 -8.86
CA ILE A 122 6.30 -4.49 -8.15
C ILE A 122 7.29 -5.50 -8.75
N LYS A 123 7.29 -5.67 -10.07
CA LYS A 123 8.22 -6.60 -10.75
C LYS A 123 9.67 -6.29 -10.41
N ASN A 124 10.06 -5.02 -10.47
CA ASN A 124 11.42 -4.61 -10.14
C ASN A 124 11.78 -4.81 -8.66
N GLN A 125 10.83 -4.63 -7.73
CA GLN A 125 11.07 -4.96 -6.33
C GLN A 125 11.31 -6.48 -6.15
N ILE A 126 10.50 -7.31 -6.79
CA ILE A 126 10.64 -8.78 -6.74
C ILE A 126 11.97 -9.22 -7.35
N ASP A 127 12.34 -8.71 -8.53
CA ASP A 127 13.59 -9.05 -9.22
C ASP A 127 14.84 -8.63 -8.41
N ASN A 128 14.69 -7.71 -7.48
CA ASN A 128 15.75 -7.27 -6.60
C ASN A 128 15.69 -7.85 -5.18
N GLY A 129 14.83 -8.85 -4.94
CA GLY A 129 14.87 -9.67 -3.75
C GLY A 129 13.69 -9.49 -2.78
N ALA A 130 12.67 -8.72 -3.13
CA ALA A 130 11.42 -8.76 -2.38
C ALA A 130 10.71 -10.09 -2.64
N ASN A 131 10.36 -10.82 -1.60
CA ASN A 131 9.68 -12.11 -1.70
C ASN A 131 8.28 -12.12 -1.08
N ILE A 132 7.81 -10.96 -0.63
CA ILE A 132 6.44 -10.65 -0.24
C ILE A 132 6.15 -9.22 -0.74
N ILE A 133 4.94 -8.97 -1.22
CA ILE A 133 4.49 -7.60 -1.57
C ILE A 133 3.36 -7.18 -0.64
N GLN A 134 3.46 -5.96 -0.11
CA GLN A 134 2.39 -5.34 0.67
C GLN A 134 1.79 -4.15 -0.07
N ILE A 135 0.46 -4.14 -0.21
CA ILE A 135 -0.31 -3.07 -0.87
C ILE A 135 -1.02 -2.23 0.19
N PHE A 136 -0.65 -0.95 0.29
CA PHE A 136 -1.21 -0.02 1.27
C PHE A 136 -2.31 0.85 0.63
N ASP A 137 -3.55 0.66 1.05
CA ASP A 137 -4.66 1.55 0.67
C ASP A 137 -5.09 2.43 1.85
N SER A 138 -4.27 3.43 2.13
CA SER A 138 -4.40 4.32 3.28
C SER A 138 -5.67 5.18 3.26
N TRP A 139 -6.30 5.31 2.11
CA TRP A 139 -7.45 6.18 1.89
C TRP A 139 -8.71 5.43 1.41
N ALA A 140 -8.72 4.10 1.49
CA ALA A 140 -9.90 3.29 1.13
C ALA A 140 -11.17 3.73 1.87
N GLY A 141 -11.06 4.01 3.18
CA GLY A 141 -12.18 4.45 4.00
C GLY A 141 -12.72 5.86 3.73
N LEU A 142 -12.14 6.62 2.77
CA LEU A 142 -12.71 7.89 2.31
C LEU A 142 -13.88 7.72 1.33
N LEU A 143 -14.02 6.51 0.77
CA LEU A 143 -15.09 6.20 -0.17
C LEU A 143 -16.37 5.74 0.54
N GLU A 144 -17.49 6.03 -0.09
CA GLU A 144 -18.73 5.37 0.26
C GLU A 144 -18.69 3.90 -0.17
N GLU A 145 -19.43 3.03 0.53
CA GLU A 145 -19.43 1.59 0.25
C GLU A 145 -19.75 1.24 -1.21
N LYS A 146 -20.66 2.00 -1.83
CA LYS A 146 -21.04 1.81 -3.24
C LYS A 146 -19.89 2.01 -4.23
N ASP A 147 -18.87 2.80 -3.86
CA ASP A 147 -17.76 3.18 -4.73
C ASP A 147 -16.53 2.27 -4.53
N LEU A 148 -16.47 1.54 -3.40
CA LEU A 148 -15.38 0.61 -3.10
C LEU A 148 -15.13 -0.44 -4.19
N PRO A 149 -16.15 -1.06 -4.81
CA PRO A 149 -15.93 -2.05 -5.87
C PRO A 149 -15.13 -1.49 -7.05
N ASN A 150 -15.43 -0.26 -7.46
CA ASN A 150 -14.82 0.34 -8.66
C ASN A 150 -13.42 0.91 -8.40
N TYR A 151 -13.21 1.55 -7.25
CA TYR A 151 -11.98 2.31 -6.99
C TYR A 151 -10.99 1.59 -6.07
N VAL A 152 -11.45 0.64 -5.24
CA VAL A 152 -10.61 -0.11 -4.31
C VAL A 152 -10.52 -1.59 -4.70
N TYR A 153 -11.67 -2.29 -4.79
CA TYR A 153 -11.64 -3.76 -4.94
C TYR A 153 -11.09 -4.18 -6.29
N THR A 154 -11.66 -3.70 -7.40
CA THR A 154 -11.24 -4.10 -8.75
C THR A 154 -9.78 -3.74 -9.05
N PRO A 155 -9.31 -2.49 -8.81
CA PRO A 155 -7.91 -2.16 -9.06
C PRO A 155 -6.93 -2.94 -8.17
N THR A 156 -7.30 -3.20 -6.90
CA THR A 156 -6.45 -3.99 -6.01
C THR A 156 -6.43 -5.47 -6.42
N LEU A 157 -7.57 -6.03 -6.82
CA LEU A 157 -7.65 -7.41 -7.36
C LEU A 157 -6.72 -7.60 -8.57
N ASN A 158 -6.68 -6.62 -9.49
CA ASN A 158 -5.79 -6.67 -10.65
C ASN A 158 -4.32 -6.75 -10.23
N LEU A 159 -3.91 -6.00 -9.20
CA LEU A 159 -2.56 -6.07 -8.67
C LEU A 159 -2.29 -7.37 -7.92
N VAL A 160 -3.24 -7.85 -7.10
CA VAL A 160 -3.13 -9.12 -6.40
C VAL A 160 -2.94 -10.28 -7.38
N ASN A 161 -3.75 -10.32 -8.43
CA ASN A 161 -3.61 -11.33 -9.48
C ASN A 161 -2.25 -11.25 -10.19
N TYR A 162 -1.76 -10.03 -10.44
CA TYR A 162 -0.44 -9.84 -11.04
C TYR A 162 0.68 -10.34 -10.12
N VAL A 163 0.67 -9.98 -8.83
CA VAL A 163 1.68 -10.45 -7.85
C VAL A 163 1.67 -11.97 -7.75
N LYS A 164 0.48 -12.57 -7.66
CA LYS A 164 0.32 -14.03 -7.60
C LYS A 164 0.82 -14.73 -8.87
N SER A 165 0.67 -14.12 -10.03
CA SER A 165 1.21 -14.66 -11.29
C SER A 165 2.75 -14.71 -11.30
N LEU A 166 3.41 -13.95 -10.42
CA LEU A 166 4.86 -13.98 -10.19
C LEU A 166 5.26 -14.95 -9.07
N ASN A 167 4.34 -15.77 -8.55
CA ASN A 167 4.52 -16.71 -7.44
C ASN A 167 5.01 -16.04 -6.14
N VAL A 168 4.56 -14.82 -5.87
CA VAL A 168 4.89 -14.04 -4.66
C VAL A 168 3.63 -13.81 -3.85
N PRO A 169 3.63 -14.06 -2.53
CA PRO A 169 2.49 -13.76 -1.67
C PRO A 169 2.27 -12.26 -1.53
N VAL A 170 1.00 -11.88 -1.32
CA VAL A 170 0.58 -10.49 -1.24
C VAL A 170 -0.25 -10.22 0.01
N ILE A 171 0.13 -9.16 0.73
CA ILE A 171 -0.58 -8.62 1.89
C ILE A 171 -1.30 -7.35 1.46
N CYS A 172 -2.59 -7.19 1.79
CA CYS A 172 -3.33 -5.97 1.53
C CYS A 172 -3.68 -5.24 2.84
N PHE A 173 -3.65 -3.91 2.81
CA PHE A 173 -4.12 -3.06 3.91
C PHE A 173 -5.14 -2.03 3.40
N PRO A 174 -6.43 -2.40 3.27
CA PRO A 174 -7.52 -1.48 2.97
C PRO A 174 -7.95 -0.75 4.25
N ARG A 175 -7.29 0.35 4.54
CA ARG A 175 -7.47 1.07 5.80
C ARG A 175 -8.87 1.70 5.91
N GLU A 176 -9.46 1.58 7.10
CA GLU A 176 -10.74 2.21 7.49
C GLU A 176 -11.96 1.74 6.66
N ILE A 177 -11.89 0.59 5.96
CA ILE A 177 -13.07 -0.03 5.38
C ILE A 177 -13.92 -0.71 6.47
N LYS A 178 -15.23 -0.82 6.24
CA LYS A 178 -16.13 -1.44 7.24
C LYS A 178 -16.21 -2.95 7.10
N ASN A 179 -16.07 -3.48 5.88
CA ASN A 179 -16.28 -4.90 5.58
C ASN A 179 -15.00 -5.57 5.05
N TYR A 180 -14.12 -5.95 5.97
CA TYR A 180 -12.89 -6.68 5.63
C TYR A 180 -13.15 -8.05 5.01
N LYS A 181 -14.25 -8.71 5.43
CA LYS A 181 -14.61 -10.01 4.87
C LYS A 181 -14.93 -9.91 3.38
N GLU A 182 -15.78 -8.98 3.00
CA GLU A 182 -16.13 -8.73 1.60
C GLU A 182 -14.88 -8.39 0.76
N PHE A 183 -14.02 -7.52 1.28
CA PHE A 183 -12.74 -7.21 0.63
C PHE A 183 -11.92 -8.48 0.38
N CYS A 184 -11.76 -9.34 1.39
CA CYS A 184 -11.01 -10.60 1.25
C CYS A 184 -11.66 -11.57 0.28
N ASP A 185 -12.99 -11.67 0.28
CA ASP A 185 -13.73 -12.55 -0.63
C ASP A 185 -13.61 -12.12 -2.09
N VAL A 186 -13.54 -10.80 -2.36
CA VAL A 186 -13.42 -10.23 -3.71
C VAL A 186 -11.97 -10.18 -4.16
N VAL A 187 -11.09 -9.57 -3.35
CA VAL A 187 -9.69 -9.27 -3.73
C VAL A 187 -8.78 -10.49 -3.58
N LYS A 188 -9.11 -11.40 -2.66
CA LYS A 188 -8.38 -12.67 -2.41
C LYS A 188 -6.89 -12.48 -2.13
N PRO A 189 -6.47 -11.60 -1.21
CA PRO A 189 -5.08 -11.50 -0.81
C PRO A 189 -4.63 -12.78 -0.07
N ASP A 190 -3.30 -12.97 0.09
CA ASP A 190 -2.77 -14.08 0.88
C ASP A 190 -2.74 -13.76 2.38
N ALA A 191 -2.68 -12.47 2.73
CA ALA A 191 -2.84 -11.97 4.09
C ALA A 191 -3.48 -10.58 4.10
N ILE A 192 -4.06 -10.20 5.23
CA ILE A 192 -4.72 -8.92 5.41
C ILE A 192 -4.17 -8.17 6.62
N SER A 193 -3.86 -6.89 6.44
CA SER A 193 -3.60 -5.99 7.57
C SER A 193 -4.88 -5.28 7.98
N ILE A 194 -5.08 -5.13 9.28
CA ILE A 194 -6.27 -4.51 9.87
C ILE A 194 -5.94 -3.25 10.65
N ASP A 195 -6.93 -2.38 10.77
CA ASP A 195 -6.86 -1.18 11.61
C ASP A 195 -6.92 -1.51 13.10
N TYR A 196 -6.41 -0.59 13.92
CA TYR A 196 -6.46 -0.70 15.37
C TYR A 196 -7.88 -0.47 15.96
N ASN A 197 -8.82 0.05 15.16
CA ASN A 197 -10.22 0.23 15.55
C ASN A 197 -11.08 -1.02 15.31
N VAL A 198 -10.50 -2.07 14.75
CA VAL A 198 -11.20 -3.31 14.42
C VAL A 198 -11.09 -4.29 15.59
N ASP A 199 -12.20 -4.96 15.93
CA ASP A 199 -12.17 -6.05 16.91
C ASP A 199 -11.45 -7.27 16.32
N PRO A 200 -10.26 -7.64 16.80
CA PRO A 200 -9.46 -8.72 16.24
C PRO A 200 -10.15 -10.09 16.41
N LYS A 201 -10.93 -10.29 17.46
CA LYS A 201 -11.66 -11.55 17.69
C LYS A 201 -12.80 -11.74 16.69
N LYS A 202 -13.46 -10.64 16.28
CA LYS A 202 -14.50 -10.67 15.24
C LYS A 202 -13.85 -11.02 13.90
N ILE A 203 -12.75 -10.36 13.56
CA ILE A 203 -12.04 -10.58 12.29
C ILE A 203 -11.57 -12.03 12.15
N LEU A 204 -11.02 -12.65 13.20
CA LEU A 204 -10.60 -14.06 13.18
C LEU A 204 -11.73 -15.04 12.89
N ARG A 205 -12.96 -14.72 13.31
CA ARG A 205 -14.14 -15.54 12.99
C ARG A 205 -14.53 -15.45 11.52
N ASP A 206 -14.42 -14.24 10.97
CA ASP A 206 -14.95 -13.90 9.65
C ASP A 206 -13.93 -14.16 8.52
N ILE A 207 -12.64 -14.10 8.81
CA ILE A 207 -11.54 -14.20 7.85
C ILE A 207 -10.63 -15.38 8.19
N LYS A 208 -10.26 -16.17 7.16
CA LYS A 208 -9.49 -17.43 7.31
C LYS A 208 -8.08 -17.35 6.70
N ILE A 209 -7.62 -16.16 6.32
CA ILE A 209 -6.23 -15.92 5.88
C ILE A 209 -5.44 -15.27 7.03
N PRO A 210 -4.10 -15.29 7.00
CA PRO A 210 -3.27 -14.63 7.98
C PRO A 210 -3.63 -13.15 8.16
N ILE A 211 -3.64 -12.70 9.41
CA ILE A 211 -3.99 -11.34 9.79
C ILE A 211 -2.76 -10.65 10.40
N GLN A 212 -2.53 -9.40 10.02
CA GLN A 212 -1.44 -8.56 10.50
C GLN A 212 -2.00 -7.26 11.08
N GLY A 213 -1.33 -6.69 12.09
CA GLY A 213 -1.64 -5.37 12.64
C GLY A 213 -2.67 -5.38 13.76
N GLY A 214 -3.46 -4.31 13.84
CA GLY A 214 -4.50 -4.12 14.85
C GLY A 214 -4.03 -3.40 16.13
N LEU A 215 -2.74 -3.32 16.43
CA LEU A 215 -2.24 -2.56 17.57
C LEU A 215 -2.27 -1.05 17.27
N ASP A 216 -2.83 -0.25 18.18
CA ASP A 216 -2.81 1.22 18.02
C ASP A 216 -1.35 1.73 18.05
N PRO A 217 -0.89 2.43 16.99
CA PRO A 217 0.46 2.98 16.94
C PRO A 217 0.79 3.93 18.10
N LYS A 218 -0.20 4.55 18.72
CA LYS A 218 0.01 5.41 19.90
C LYS A 218 0.55 4.66 21.11
N ILE A 219 0.32 3.35 21.19
CA ILE A 219 0.86 2.51 22.25
C ILE A 219 2.40 2.49 22.24
N LEU A 220 3.01 2.70 21.06
CA LEU A 220 4.49 2.82 20.96
C LEU A 220 5.05 4.03 21.69
N LEU A 221 4.21 5.01 22.03
CA LEU A 221 4.60 6.23 22.77
C LEU A 221 4.41 6.08 24.28
N THR A 222 3.91 4.92 24.75
CA THR A 222 3.70 4.64 26.18
C THR A 222 4.95 4.01 26.82
N ASP A 223 4.88 3.77 28.11
CA ASP A 223 5.93 3.06 28.83
C ASP A 223 6.05 1.58 28.38
N LYS A 224 7.20 0.97 28.69
CA LYS A 224 7.53 -0.40 28.26
C LYS A 224 6.54 -1.46 28.77
N GLU A 225 5.99 -1.27 29.97
CA GLU A 225 5.07 -2.24 30.59
C GLU A 225 3.72 -2.21 29.89
N THR A 226 3.20 -1.01 29.66
CA THR A 226 1.96 -0.80 28.88
C THR A 226 2.10 -1.35 27.47
N LEU A 227 3.20 -1.03 26.78
CA LEU A 227 3.47 -1.55 25.43
C LEU A 227 3.50 -3.08 25.44
N LYS A 228 4.22 -3.70 26.37
CA LYS A 228 4.30 -5.17 26.46
C LYS A 228 2.94 -5.79 26.71
N LYS A 229 2.17 -5.23 27.66
CA LYS A 229 0.82 -5.71 27.99
C LYS A 229 -0.12 -5.66 26.78
N GLU A 230 -0.15 -4.53 26.10
CA GLU A 230 -1.03 -4.37 24.93
C GLU A 230 -0.60 -5.25 23.76
N ALA A 231 0.71 -5.34 23.46
CA ALA A 231 1.20 -6.23 22.43
C ALA A 231 0.92 -7.71 22.74
N SER A 232 1.07 -8.14 24.01
CA SER A 232 0.77 -9.52 24.41
C SER A 232 -0.68 -9.91 24.17
N LYS A 233 -1.64 -8.98 24.36
CA LYS A 233 -3.05 -9.26 24.06
C LYS A 233 -3.27 -9.67 22.59
N TYR A 234 -2.60 -8.98 21.66
CA TYR A 234 -2.70 -9.32 20.24
C TYR A 234 -2.02 -10.64 19.91
N LEU A 235 -0.85 -10.90 20.52
CA LEU A 235 -0.18 -12.19 20.38
C LEU A 235 -1.04 -13.34 20.89
N ASP A 236 -1.75 -13.15 22.01
CA ASP A 236 -2.64 -14.17 22.54
C ASP A 236 -3.90 -14.39 21.71
N ILE A 237 -4.38 -13.34 21.01
CA ILE A 237 -5.54 -13.42 20.11
C ILE A 237 -5.17 -14.10 18.80
N PHE A 238 -3.97 -13.84 18.26
CA PHE A 238 -3.53 -14.35 16.96
C PHE A 238 -2.64 -15.60 17.06
N LYS A 239 -2.68 -16.31 18.19
CA LYS A 239 -1.77 -17.44 18.49
C LYS A 239 -2.09 -18.71 17.69
N ASP A 240 -3.32 -18.84 17.18
CA ASP A 240 -3.85 -19.98 16.45
C ASP A 240 -4.06 -19.59 14.98
#